data_c7431b24ddd80176c8d9e4bf22b6e73f
#
_entry.id   c7431b24ddd80176c8d9e4bf22b6e73f
#
_cell.length_a   1.000
_cell.length_b   1.000
_cell.length_c   1.000
_cell.angle_alpha   90.00
_cell.angle_beta   90.00
_cell.angle_gamma   90.00
#
_symmetry.space_group_name_H-M   'P 1'
#
loop_
_entity.id
_entity.type
_entity.pdbx_description
1 polymer ?
#
loop_
_entity_poly.entity_id
_entity_poly.type
_entity_poly.pdbx_seq_one_letter_code
_entity_poly.pdbx_strand_id
1 'polypeptide(L)'
;MSLSTIPFLFGALPIFLVIYYLVRPPYRMYVLLIFSAWFYYVNEPARIWVAGILLICNYLVALGISRGRQKGKVRCSGCLLAVGVLGDVLLLLFFKFRLGGQGLLTGQSFFTFTLISYLADVYLGKCRAEKNAVRFADYVLMFPKVIMGPIARYEDVAEGFGHRICLSDIGMGARRFMTGFCKKTILADNLALLVNEVNADMADASVAALWIGAAAYSLQLFFDFSGYSDMAIGLAQMLGFHLKENFKYPYCCKSVTDFWRRWHISLSEWFRDYVYIPLGGSRRSVCRNILNLLAVWILTGIWHGTGLAFVAWGLVYFFMLVLERYVIKPQRLGKPLAAVWRVVTLLVVNFNWVLFSHSSLRAGLRYCARMVGVYGFTGWANVTDIRILREYGVYLLLGIVFSMPAAEAVRGKLEKTLPGQRVLKIVVPVAYLAVFLWGLSFVLLGFHNPFMYQQF
;
A
#
# COMPACT_ATOMS: atom_id res chain seq x y z
N MET A 1 15.97 8.37 3.90
CA MET A 1 16.15 8.28 2.42
C MET A 1 14.98 7.52 1.83
N SER A 2 14.31 8.05 0.80
CA SER A 2 13.14 7.42 0.14
C SER A 2 13.55 6.89 -1.25
N LEU A 3 12.77 5.94 -1.80
CA LEU A 3 12.99 5.38 -3.14
C LEU A 3 12.90 6.41 -4.29
N SER A 4 12.30 7.58 -4.03
CA SER A 4 12.13 8.67 -4.99
C SER A 4 13.11 9.83 -4.83
N THR A 5 14.07 9.75 -3.90
CA THR A 5 15.05 10.82 -3.65
C THR A 5 16.24 10.74 -4.60
N ILE A 6 16.82 11.92 -4.93
CA ILE A 6 18.01 12.01 -5.79
C ILE A 6 19.18 11.16 -5.30
N PRO A 7 19.57 11.21 -3.98
CA PRO A 7 20.66 10.36 -3.49
C PRO A 7 20.39 8.86 -3.65
N PHE A 8 19.12 8.43 -3.59
CA PHE A 8 18.77 7.05 -3.85
C PHE A 8 18.89 6.71 -5.33
N LEU A 9 18.26 7.52 -6.21
CA LEU A 9 18.16 7.23 -7.65
C LEU A 9 19.51 7.25 -8.39
N PHE A 10 20.36 8.21 -8.07
CA PHE A 10 21.62 8.45 -8.78
C PHE A 10 22.88 8.05 -8.00
N GLY A 11 22.74 7.76 -6.72
CA GLY A 11 23.84 7.28 -5.89
C GLY A 11 23.65 5.81 -5.48
N ALA A 12 22.82 5.59 -4.47
CA ALA A 12 22.71 4.30 -3.81
C ALA A 12 22.23 3.16 -4.74
N LEU A 13 21.17 3.39 -5.52
CA LEU A 13 20.58 2.35 -6.38
C LEU A 13 21.53 1.90 -7.50
N PRO A 14 22.16 2.78 -8.29
CA PRO A 14 23.11 2.35 -9.34
C PRO A 14 24.30 1.58 -8.76
N ILE A 15 24.90 2.04 -7.67
CA ILE A 15 26.02 1.36 -7.00
C ILE A 15 25.59 -0.03 -6.55
N PHE A 16 24.42 -0.14 -5.88
CA PHE A 16 23.87 -1.41 -5.46
C PHE A 16 23.65 -2.37 -6.61
N LEU A 17 22.99 -1.93 -7.68
CA LEU A 17 22.68 -2.78 -8.84
C LEU A 17 23.97 -3.29 -9.52
N VAL A 18 24.98 -2.43 -9.70
CA VAL A 18 26.28 -2.82 -10.27
C VAL A 18 26.90 -3.93 -9.39
N ILE A 19 27.00 -3.73 -8.09
CA ILE A 19 27.57 -4.75 -7.17
C ILE A 19 26.73 -6.03 -7.23
N TYR A 20 25.40 -5.91 -7.16
CA TYR A 20 24.48 -7.06 -7.16
C TYR A 20 24.59 -7.94 -8.40
N TYR A 21 24.75 -7.33 -9.58
CA TYR A 21 24.88 -8.07 -10.84
C TYR A 21 26.27 -8.62 -11.08
N LEU A 22 27.32 -7.96 -10.60
CA LEU A 22 28.71 -8.45 -10.70
C LEU A 22 28.97 -9.64 -9.78
N VAL A 23 28.26 -9.71 -8.64
CA VAL A 23 28.45 -10.79 -7.69
C VAL A 23 27.78 -12.08 -8.18
N ARG A 24 28.48 -13.23 -7.97
CA ARG A 24 27.97 -14.57 -8.34
C ARG A 24 26.61 -14.84 -7.65
N PRO A 25 25.65 -15.50 -8.33
CA PRO A 25 24.29 -15.71 -7.81
C PRO A 25 24.19 -16.20 -6.35
N PRO A 26 24.98 -17.17 -5.86
CA PRO A 26 24.86 -17.65 -4.47
C PRO A 26 25.17 -16.59 -3.41
N TYR A 27 25.92 -15.55 -3.77
CA TYR A 27 26.34 -14.50 -2.83
C TYR A 27 25.48 -13.23 -2.92
N ARG A 28 24.54 -13.13 -3.86
CA ARG A 28 23.66 -11.96 -4.03
C ARG A 28 22.80 -11.69 -2.83
N MET A 29 22.42 -12.71 -2.06
CA MET A 29 21.67 -12.55 -0.82
C MET A 29 22.45 -11.74 0.22
N TYR A 30 23.77 -11.87 0.31
CA TYR A 30 24.56 -11.07 1.24
C TYR A 30 24.62 -9.60 0.81
N VAL A 31 24.74 -9.33 -0.49
CA VAL A 31 24.70 -7.97 -1.04
C VAL A 31 23.33 -7.33 -0.77
N LEU A 32 22.25 -8.09 -0.97
CA LEU A 32 20.88 -7.63 -0.72
C LEU A 32 20.69 -7.31 0.78
N LEU A 33 21.12 -8.20 1.69
CA LEU A 33 21.00 -7.99 3.12
C LEU A 33 21.79 -6.78 3.60
N ILE A 34 23.06 -6.65 3.17
CA ILE A 34 23.92 -5.53 3.58
C ILE A 34 23.29 -4.21 3.12
N PHE A 35 22.83 -4.13 1.86
CA PHE A 35 22.19 -2.92 1.35
C PHE A 35 20.84 -2.64 2.03
N SER A 36 20.02 -3.66 2.29
CA SER A 36 18.75 -3.52 2.99
C SER A 36 18.93 -3.05 4.43
N ALA A 37 19.92 -3.60 5.13
CA ALA A 37 20.26 -3.18 6.50
C ALA A 37 20.78 -1.73 6.51
N TRP A 38 21.66 -1.36 5.55
CA TRP A 38 22.13 0.01 5.41
C TRP A 38 20.98 0.97 5.08
N PHE A 39 20.12 0.62 4.12
CA PHE A 39 18.95 1.43 3.77
C PHE A 39 18.03 1.63 4.97
N TYR A 40 17.79 0.58 5.76
CA TYR A 40 17.00 0.64 6.97
C TYR A 40 17.69 1.52 8.04
N TYR A 41 19.00 1.37 8.23
CA TYR A 41 19.78 2.19 9.17
C TYR A 41 19.71 3.68 8.84
N VAL A 42 19.83 4.07 7.58
CA VAL A 42 19.71 5.47 7.15
C VAL A 42 18.33 6.06 7.48
N ASN A 43 17.28 5.24 7.49
CA ASN A 43 15.92 5.68 7.80
C ASN A 43 15.58 5.58 9.30
N GLU A 44 16.27 4.71 10.06
CA GLU A 44 15.98 4.45 11.48
C GLU A 44 17.29 4.20 12.26
N PRO A 45 18.21 5.18 12.34
CA PRO A 45 19.54 4.95 12.93
C PRO A 45 19.50 4.64 14.41
N ALA A 46 18.59 5.29 15.16
CA ALA A 46 18.53 5.15 16.61
C ALA A 46 17.96 3.79 17.08
N ARG A 47 17.14 3.14 16.27
CA ARG A 47 16.34 1.99 16.74
C ARG A 47 16.42 0.76 15.84
N ILE A 48 17.39 0.68 14.91
CA ILE A 48 17.63 -0.49 14.05
C ILE A 48 17.82 -1.78 14.85
N TRP A 49 18.40 -1.68 16.06
CA TRP A 49 18.59 -2.82 16.96
C TRP A 49 17.27 -3.50 17.36
N VAL A 50 16.13 -2.74 17.41
CA VAL A 50 14.80 -3.32 17.67
C VAL A 50 14.40 -4.25 16.53
N ALA A 51 14.58 -3.83 15.28
CA ALA A 51 14.34 -4.69 14.12
C ALA A 51 15.24 -5.92 14.14
N GLY A 52 16.52 -5.77 14.53
CA GLY A 52 17.46 -6.88 14.71
C GLY A 52 16.99 -7.90 15.76
N ILE A 53 16.54 -7.44 16.92
CA ILE A 53 15.98 -8.33 17.98
C ILE A 53 14.74 -9.06 17.48
N LEU A 54 13.80 -8.34 16.83
CA LEU A 54 12.58 -8.95 16.27
C LEU A 54 12.91 -10.04 15.25
N LEU A 55 13.89 -9.79 14.36
CA LEU A 55 14.36 -10.78 13.39
C LEU A 55 14.88 -12.03 14.08
N ILE A 56 15.80 -11.89 15.05
CA ILE A 56 16.41 -13.00 15.76
C ILE A 56 15.35 -13.79 16.53
N CYS A 57 14.48 -13.12 17.28
CA CYS A 57 13.42 -13.78 18.05
C CYS A 57 12.47 -14.57 17.16
N ASN A 58 11.97 -13.95 16.08
CA ASN A 58 11.04 -14.61 15.17
C ASN A 58 11.70 -15.77 14.40
N TYR A 59 12.96 -15.63 14.01
CA TYR A 59 13.73 -16.72 13.39
C TYR A 59 13.83 -17.94 14.32
N LEU A 60 14.21 -17.72 15.59
CA LEU A 60 14.33 -18.80 16.59
C LEU A 60 12.96 -19.43 16.90
N VAL A 61 11.91 -18.61 17.05
CA VAL A 61 10.53 -19.09 17.26
C VAL A 61 10.07 -19.95 16.08
N ALA A 62 10.31 -19.53 14.83
CA ALA A 62 9.94 -20.29 13.64
C ALA A 62 10.66 -21.66 13.59
N LEU A 63 11.96 -21.69 13.90
CA LEU A 63 12.72 -22.94 14.00
C LEU A 63 12.16 -23.85 15.10
N GLY A 64 11.79 -23.27 16.26
CA GLY A 64 11.16 -23.98 17.38
C GLY A 64 9.81 -24.59 16.99
N ILE A 65 8.95 -23.81 16.32
CA ILE A 65 7.66 -24.27 15.80
C ILE A 65 7.86 -25.45 14.83
N SER A 66 8.76 -25.32 13.87
CA SER A 66 9.04 -26.34 12.87
C SER A 66 9.54 -27.65 13.50
N ARG A 67 10.50 -27.57 14.44
CA ARG A 67 11.02 -28.73 15.19
C ARG A 67 9.94 -29.40 16.05
N GLY A 68 9.11 -28.59 16.73
CA GLY A 68 8.01 -29.09 17.55
C GLY A 68 6.99 -29.86 16.73
N ARG A 69 6.62 -29.34 15.55
CA ARG A 69 5.71 -30.02 14.63
C ARG A 69 6.28 -31.33 14.09
N GLN A 70 7.54 -31.36 13.69
CA GLN A 70 8.21 -32.57 13.22
C GLN A 70 8.25 -33.68 14.29
N LYS A 71 8.30 -33.29 15.57
CA LYS A 71 8.27 -34.22 16.73
C LYS A 71 6.84 -34.53 17.24
N GLY A 72 5.80 -34.10 16.53
CA GLY A 72 4.41 -34.31 16.95
C GLY A 72 3.95 -33.44 18.13
N LYS A 73 4.77 -32.50 18.62
CA LYS A 73 4.47 -31.63 19.78
C LYS A 73 3.64 -30.40 19.35
N VAL A 74 2.44 -30.63 18.81
CA VAL A 74 1.56 -29.59 18.23
C VAL A 74 1.19 -28.51 19.25
N ARG A 75 0.87 -28.91 20.52
CA ARG A 75 0.53 -27.92 21.58
C ARG A 75 1.70 -26.97 21.88
N CYS A 76 2.91 -27.48 22.01
CA CYS A 76 4.10 -26.69 22.25
C CYS A 76 4.37 -25.71 21.08
N SER A 77 4.23 -26.19 19.85
CA SER A 77 4.34 -25.33 18.65
C SER A 77 3.27 -24.24 18.62
N GLY A 78 2.05 -24.54 19.09
CA GLY A 78 0.97 -23.53 19.23
C GLY A 78 1.27 -22.49 20.29
N CYS A 79 1.84 -22.89 21.44
CA CYS A 79 2.30 -21.93 22.46
C CYS A 79 3.41 -21.01 21.94
N LEU A 80 4.39 -21.56 21.20
CA LEU A 80 5.45 -20.78 20.59
C LEU A 80 4.90 -19.77 19.56
N LEU A 81 3.94 -20.20 18.73
CA LEU A 81 3.24 -19.28 17.82
C LEU A 81 2.56 -18.15 18.59
N ALA A 82 1.80 -18.48 19.64
CA ALA A 82 1.08 -17.49 20.44
C ALA A 82 2.04 -16.48 21.08
N VAL A 83 3.16 -16.94 21.66
CA VAL A 83 4.18 -16.07 22.25
C VAL A 83 4.81 -15.16 21.20
N GLY A 84 5.18 -15.69 20.01
CA GLY A 84 5.76 -14.89 18.94
C GLY A 84 4.78 -13.83 18.45
N VAL A 85 3.54 -14.20 18.12
CA VAL A 85 2.50 -13.27 17.63
C VAL A 85 2.15 -12.23 18.69
N LEU A 86 1.97 -12.61 19.96
CA LEU A 86 1.68 -11.67 21.04
C LEU A 86 2.85 -10.72 21.26
N GLY A 87 4.09 -11.21 21.22
CA GLY A 87 5.29 -10.36 21.33
C GLY A 87 5.34 -9.31 20.23
N ASP A 88 5.15 -9.70 18.97
CA ASP A 88 5.14 -8.81 17.82
C ASP A 88 4.02 -7.76 17.92
N VAL A 89 2.80 -8.18 18.28
CA VAL A 89 1.65 -7.28 18.43
C VAL A 89 1.83 -6.32 19.60
N LEU A 90 2.26 -6.81 20.77
CA LEU A 90 2.49 -5.96 21.95
C LEU A 90 3.56 -4.91 21.69
N LEU A 91 4.64 -5.28 21.00
CA LEU A 91 5.70 -4.35 20.63
C LEU A 91 5.22 -3.30 19.63
N LEU A 92 4.43 -3.70 18.63
CA LEU A 92 3.81 -2.78 17.68
C LEU A 92 2.89 -1.78 18.41
N LEU A 93 2.02 -2.27 19.30
CA LEU A 93 1.09 -1.44 20.07
C LEU A 93 1.85 -0.51 21.04
N PHE A 94 2.91 -1.00 21.68
CA PHE A 94 3.74 -0.19 22.56
C PHE A 94 4.32 1.03 21.83
N PHE A 95 4.97 0.83 20.70
CA PHE A 95 5.53 1.94 19.91
C PHE A 95 4.44 2.86 19.36
N LYS A 96 3.30 2.30 18.97
CA LYS A 96 2.21 3.07 18.38
C LYS A 96 1.48 3.95 19.40
N PHE A 97 1.16 3.42 20.57
CA PHE A 97 0.33 4.12 21.55
C PHE A 97 1.12 4.86 22.62
N ARG A 98 2.23 4.30 23.10
CA ARG A 98 3.01 4.92 24.18
C ARG A 98 3.75 6.18 23.74
N LEU A 99 4.18 6.24 22.49
CA LEU A 99 4.95 7.35 21.93
C LEU A 99 4.14 8.24 20.98
N GLY A 100 2.80 8.19 21.05
CA GLY A 100 1.90 9.09 20.32
C GLY A 100 2.00 9.00 18.79
N GLY A 101 2.32 7.81 18.24
CA GLY A 101 2.49 7.60 16.79
C GLY A 101 3.86 8.04 16.24
N GLN A 102 4.56 8.98 16.88
CA GLN A 102 5.91 9.39 16.49
C GLN A 102 6.99 8.37 16.89
N GLY A 103 6.61 7.35 17.65
CA GLY A 103 7.51 6.32 18.14
C GLY A 103 7.61 5.07 17.27
N LEU A 104 6.77 4.90 16.25
CA LEU A 104 6.84 3.76 15.34
C LEU A 104 8.18 3.75 14.60
N LEU A 105 8.80 2.57 14.51
CA LEU A 105 9.93 2.39 13.61
C LEU A 105 9.44 2.46 12.16
N THR A 106 10.28 3.01 11.32
CA THR A 106 9.99 3.07 9.87
C THR A 106 9.66 1.67 9.33
N GLY A 107 8.46 1.50 8.78
CA GLY A 107 7.98 0.23 8.24
C GLY A 107 7.62 -0.86 9.28
N GLN A 108 7.60 -0.54 10.59
CA GLN A 108 7.33 -1.53 11.64
C GLN A 108 6.02 -2.28 11.42
N SER A 109 4.96 -1.59 11.06
CA SER A 109 3.67 -2.22 10.76
C SER A 109 3.77 -3.28 9.67
N PHE A 110 4.52 -3.00 8.60
CA PHE A 110 4.65 -3.88 7.43
C PHE A 110 5.50 -5.12 7.74
N PHE A 111 6.66 -4.94 8.37
CA PHE A 111 7.48 -6.10 8.70
C PHE A 111 6.91 -6.92 9.86
N THR A 112 6.16 -6.33 10.80
CA THR A 112 5.42 -7.08 11.83
C THR A 112 4.39 -8.02 11.18
N PHE A 113 3.61 -7.54 10.21
CA PHE A 113 2.69 -8.39 9.47
C PHE A 113 3.42 -9.50 8.68
N THR A 114 4.58 -9.18 8.13
CA THR A 114 5.44 -10.16 7.45
C THR A 114 5.89 -11.26 8.43
N LEU A 115 6.34 -10.90 9.64
CA LEU A 115 6.77 -11.84 10.69
C LEU A 115 5.63 -12.73 11.20
N ILE A 116 4.48 -12.12 11.54
CA ILE A 116 3.30 -12.86 12.01
C ILE A 116 2.82 -13.86 10.95
N SER A 117 2.76 -13.44 9.67
CA SER A 117 2.35 -14.36 8.60
C SER A 117 3.33 -15.51 8.42
N TYR A 118 4.63 -15.27 8.55
CA TYR A 118 5.63 -16.31 8.46
C TYR A 118 5.52 -17.34 9.59
N LEU A 119 5.39 -16.89 10.85
CA LEU A 119 5.19 -17.80 11.99
C LEU A 119 3.93 -18.65 11.83
N ALA A 120 2.84 -18.02 11.39
CA ALA A 120 1.58 -18.71 11.15
C ALA A 120 1.68 -19.73 10.01
N ASP A 121 2.33 -19.39 8.90
CA ASP A 121 2.49 -20.29 7.76
C ASP A 121 3.40 -21.48 8.07
N VAL A 122 4.47 -21.28 8.86
CA VAL A 122 5.29 -22.38 9.40
C VAL A 122 4.47 -23.28 10.32
N TYR A 123 3.66 -22.69 11.21
CA TYR A 123 2.78 -23.47 12.10
C TYR A 123 1.71 -24.24 11.33
N LEU A 124 1.10 -23.65 10.33
CA LEU A 124 0.08 -24.29 9.49
C LEU A 124 0.68 -25.33 8.52
N GLY A 125 2.00 -25.35 8.35
CA GLY A 125 2.71 -26.25 7.44
C GLY A 125 2.62 -25.84 5.98
N LYS A 126 2.25 -24.58 5.70
CA LYS A 126 2.25 -24.03 4.35
C LYS A 126 3.67 -23.84 3.83
N CYS A 127 4.58 -23.40 4.68
CA CYS A 127 6.00 -23.33 4.36
C CYS A 127 6.85 -24.03 5.43
N ARG A 128 8.06 -24.46 5.07
CA ARG A 128 9.07 -24.92 6.03
C ARG A 128 9.81 -23.72 6.62
N ALA A 129 10.20 -23.83 7.90
CA ALA A 129 11.05 -22.78 8.47
C ALA A 129 12.37 -22.71 7.70
N GLU A 130 12.74 -21.49 7.28
CA GLU A 130 13.99 -21.23 6.60
C GLU A 130 15.16 -21.45 7.57
N LYS A 131 16.14 -22.25 7.13
CA LYS A 131 17.32 -22.56 7.93
C LYS A 131 18.46 -21.56 7.73
N ASN A 132 18.44 -20.84 6.60
CA ASN A 132 19.42 -19.81 6.30
C ASN A 132 18.94 -18.47 6.87
N ALA A 133 19.62 -18.01 7.93
CA ALA A 133 19.29 -16.76 8.61
C ALA A 133 19.38 -15.52 7.67
N VAL A 134 20.29 -15.55 6.69
CA VAL A 134 20.43 -14.46 5.71
C VAL A 134 19.20 -14.37 4.81
N ARG A 135 18.71 -15.50 4.28
CA ARG A 135 17.49 -15.51 3.45
C ARG A 135 16.26 -15.08 4.26
N PHE A 136 16.16 -15.48 5.52
CA PHE A 136 15.09 -15.03 6.39
C PHE A 136 15.16 -13.53 6.64
N ALA A 137 16.35 -12.98 6.91
CA ALA A 137 16.54 -11.56 7.10
C ALA A 137 16.24 -10.76 5.82
N ASP A 138 16.70 -11.24 4.66
CA ASP A 138 16.34 -10.66 3.35
C ASP A 138 14.83 -10.66 3.13
N TYR A 139 14.14 -11.77 3.41
CA TYR A 139 12.69 -11.84 3.29
C TYR A 139 12.00 -10.75 4.10
N VAL A 140 12.45 -10.45 5.30
CA VAL A 140 11.82 -9.45 6.17
C VAL A 140 12.26 -8.03 5.81
N LEU A 141 13.57 -7.79 5.68
CA LEU A 141 14.16 -6.45 5.54
C LEU A 141 14.35 -5.97 4.10
N MET A 142 14.02 -6.78 3.09
CA MET A 142 14.21 -6.42 1.68
C MET A 142 13.81 -4.96 1.41
N PHE A 143 14.79 -4.10 1.10
CA PHE A 143 14.64 -2.64 1.05
C PHE A 143 13.51 -2.13 0.16
N PRO A 144 13.16 -2.76 -0.98
CA PRO A 144 12.04 -2.28 -1.78
C PRO A 144 10.71 -2.32 -1.02
N LYS A 145 10.49 -3.34 -0.16
CA LYS A 145 9.19 -3.57 0.48
C LYS A 145 9.12 -3.23 1.97
N VAL A 146 10.26 -3.11 2.67
CA VAL A 146 10.27 -3.04 4.13
C VAL A 146 9.53 -1.84 4.71
N ILE A 147 9.56 -0.69 4.04
CA ILE A 147 8.94 0.54 4.54
C ILE A 147 7.43 0.55 4.30
N MET A 148 6.98 0.28 3.05
CA MET A 148 5.58 0.48 2.63
C MET A 148 5.19 -0.41 1.44
N GLY A 149 6.01 -1.41 1.10
CA GLY A 149 5.77 -2.29 -0.04
C GLY A 149 4.63 -3.30 0.20
N PRO A 150 4.29 -4.11 -0.81
CA PRO A 150 3.33 -5.20 -0.64
C PRO A 150 3.75 -6.14 0.48
N ILE A 151 2.79 -6.54 1.33
CA ILE A 151 3.01 -7.53 2.40
C ILE A 151 3.15 -8.90 1.75
N ALA A 152 4.40 -9.31 1.46
CA ALA A 152 4.71 -10.55 0.77
C ALA A 152 4.70 -11.74 1.74
N ARG A 153 4.22 -12.90 1.30
CA ARG A 153 4.39 -14.18 2.01
C ARG A 153 5.79 -14.72 1.77
N TYR A 154 6.26 -15.60 2.67
CA TYR A 154 7.57 -16.23 2.49
C TYR A 154 7.67 -16.99 1.17
N GLU A 155 6.62 -17.74 0.79
CA GLU A 155 6.56 -18.47 -0.49
C GLU A 155 6.74 -17.56 -1.70
N ASP A 156 6.13 -16.37 -1.70
CA ASP A 156 6.23 -15.39 -2.81
C ASP A 156 7.67 -14.88 -3.02
N VAL A 157 8.50 -14.90 -1.98
CA VAL A 157 9.89 -14.41 -2.01
C VAL A 157 10.90 -15.55 -2.15
N ALA A 158 10.60 -16.71 -1.59
CA ALA A 158 11.52 -17.85 -1.52
C ALA A 158 12.01 -18.32 -2.90
N GLU A 159 11.13 -18.30 -3.90
CA GLU A 159 11.46 -18.66 -5.29
C GLU A 159 12.52 -17.74 -5.91
N GLY A 160 12.51 -16.47 -5.50
CA GLY A 160 13.44 -15.45 -6.02
C GLY A 160 14.90 -15.68 -5.63
N PHE A 161 15.19 -16.36 -4.51
CA PHE A 161 16.57 -16.65 -4.09
C PHE A 161 17.36 -17.59 -5.04
N GLY A 162 16.65 -18.31 -5.89
CA GLY A 162 17.28 -19.18 -6.92
C GLY A 162 17.03 -18.72 -8.35
N HIS A 163 16.28 -17.64 -8.54
CA HIS A 163 15.87 -17.20 -9.88
C HIS A 163 17.05 -16.66 -10.70
N ARG A 164 17.11 -17.10 -11.97
CA ARG A 164 18.09 -16.59 -12.94
C ARG A 164 17.54 -15.30 -13.55
N ILE A 165 18.08 -14.17 -13.11
CA ILE A 165 17.69 -12.85 -13.62
C ILE A 165 18.01 -12.74 -15.09
N CYS A 166 17.05 -12.34 -15.92
CA CYS A 166 17.21 -12.08 -17.34
C CYS A 166 17.04 -10.58 -17.65
N LEU A 167 17.51 -10.16 -18.82
CA LEU A 167 17.39 -8.76 -19.25
C LEU A 167 15.93 -8.27 -19.33
N SER A 168 14.99 -9.18 -19.60
CA SER A 168 13.57 -8.85 -19.57
C SER A 168 13.08 -8.50 -18.18
N ASP A 169 13.55 -9.18 -17.11
CA ASP A 169 13.19 -8.85 -15.72
C ASP A 169 13.68 -7.45 -15.38
N ILE A 170 14.92 -7.12 -15.75
CA ILE A 170 15.50 -5.79 -15.52
C ILE A 170 14.71 -4.73 -16.28
N GLY A 171 14.43 -4.95 -17.56
CA GLY A 171 13.70 -3.97 -18.39
C GLY A 171 12.25 -3.77 -17.97
N MET A 172 11.54 -4.85 -17.59
CA MET A 172 10.17 -4.76 -17.06
C MET A 172 10.14 -4.11 -15.69
N GLY A 173 11.07 -4.50 -14.81
CA GLY A 173 11.19 -3.94 -13.47
C GLY A 173 11.53 -2.45 -13.49
N ALA A 174 12.49 -2.02 -14.33
CA ALA A 174 12.86 -0.62 -14.50
C ALA A 174 11.66 0.22 -14.99
N ARG A 175 10.93 -0.28 -15.99
CA ARG A 175 9.71 0.37 -16.51
C ARG A 175 8.64 0.51 -15.42
N ARG A 176 8.46 -0.55 -14.64
CA ARG A 176 7.52 -0.53 -13.50
C ARG A 176 7.93 0.49 -12.44
N PHE A 177 9.22 0.53 -12.11
CA PHE A 177 9.78 1.51 -11.18
C PHE A 177 9.54 2.95 -11.66
N MET A 178 9.85 3.25 -12.92
CA MET A 178 9.61 4.57 -13.52
C MET A 178 8.14 4.95 -13.49
N THR A 179 7.23 4.01 -13.77
CA THR A 179 5.78 4.24 -13.64
C THR A 179 5.41 4.64 -12.22
N GLY A 180 5.89 3.91 -11.22
CA GLY A 180 5.65 4.22 -9.80
C GLY A 180 6.21 5.58 -9.40
N PHE A 181 7.42 5.90 -9.85
CA PHE A 181 8.06 7.19 -9.64
C PHE A 181 7.22 8.35 -10.21
N CYS A 182 6.77 8.24 -11.47
CA CYS A 182 5.93 9.25 -12.10
C CYS A 182 4.56 9.40 -11.42
N LYS A 183 3.95 8.30 -10.96
CA LYS A 183 2.72 8.36 -10.14
C LYS A 183 2.92 9.21 -8.89
N LYS A 184 4.05 9.05 -8.20
CA LYS A 184 4.39 9.79 -6.98
C LYS A 184 4.66 11.26 -7.31
N THR A 185 5.62 11.54 -8.19
CA THR A 185 6.16 12.89 -8.38
C THR A 185 5.26 13.79 -9.22
N ILE A 186 4.59 13.26 -10.25
CA ILE A 186 3.75 14.06 -11.15
C ILE A 186 2.32 14.14 -10.64
N LEU A 187 1.75 13.02 -10.15
CA LEU A 187 0.33 13.01 -9.77
C LEU A 187 0.14 13.23 -8.27
N ALA A 188 0.70 12.37 -7.41
CA ALA A 188 0.42 12.44 -5.98
C ALA A 188 0.91 13.73 -5.35
N ASP A 189 2.14 14.19 -5.66
CA ASP A 189 2.71 15.39 -5.05
C ASP A 189 2.00 16.67 -5.49
N ASN A 190 1.61 16.78 -6.78
CA ASN A 190 0.84 17.94 -7.26
C ASN A 190 -0.61 17.94 -6.76
N LEU A 191 -1.25 16.76 -6.64
CA LEU A 191 -2.56 16.65 -6.00
C LEU A 191 -2.50 16.99 -4.51
N ALA A 192 -1.37 16.72 -3.83
CA ALA A 192 -1.14 17.13 -2.45
C ALA A 192 -1.14 18.66 -2.31
N LEU A 193 -0.54 19.39 -3.27
CA LEU A 193 -0.58 20.85 -3.26
C LEU A 193 -2.01 21.38 -3.35
N LEU A 194 -2.83 20.81 -4.25
CA LEU A 194 -4.26 21.15 -4.36
C LEU A 194 -5.00 20.91 -3.04
N VAL A 195 -4.80 19.72 -2.43
CA VAL A 195 -5.43 19.39 -1.15
C VAL A 195 -5.01 20.36 -0.05
N ASN A 196 -3.74 20.71 0.01
CA ASN A 196 -3.22 21.67 0.99
C ASN A 196 -3.81 23.06 0.80
N GLU A 197 -3.96 23.53 -0.45
CA GLU A 197 -4.58 24.80 -0.75
C GLU A 197 -6.04 24.88 -0.31
N VAL A 198 -6.85 23.87 -0.64
CA VAL A 198 -8.24 23.79 -0.18
C VAL A 198 -8.33 23.73 1.35
N ASN A 199 -7.41 23.04 2.01
CA ASN A 199 -7.39 22.93 3.46
C ASN A 199 -6.90 24.22 4.15
N ALA A 200 -6.01 24.99 3.53
CA ALA A 200 -5.52 26.25 4.08
C ALA A 200 -6.62 27.31 4.15
N ASP A 201 -7.50 27.35 3.15
CA ASP A 201 -8.63 28.28 3.07
C ASP A 201 -9.97 27.63 3.48
N MET A 202 -9.89 26.68 4.40
CA MET A 202 -11.04 25.89 4.82
C MET A 202 -12.23 26.77 5.28
N ALA A 203 -12.00 27.91 5.93
CA ALA A 203 -13.06 28.78 6.45
C ALA A 203 -13.97 29.29 5.32
N ASP A 204 -13.39 29.70 4.20
CA ASP A 204 -14.08 30.35 3.08
C ASP A 204 -14.29 29.42 1.87
N ALA A 205 -13.85 28.14 2.00
CA ALA A 205 -13.98 27.17 0.92
C ALA A 205 -15.45 26.92 0.53
N SER A 206 -15.75 27.03 -0.75
CA SER A 206 -17.06 26.69 -1.32
C SER A 206 -17.34 25.19 -1.26
N VAL A 207 -18.59 24.78 -1.47
CA VAL A 207 -18.96 23.36 -1.61
C VAL A 207 -18.18 22.71 -2.75
N ALA A 208 -18.02 23.40 -3.90
CA ALA A 208 -17.26 22.88 -5.04
C ALA A 208 -15.77 22.68 -4.69
N ALA A 209 -15.11 23.63 -4.02
CA ALA A 209 -13.72 23.48 -3.57
C ALA A 209 -13.56 22.26 -2.65
N LEU A 210 -14.48 22.04 -1.71
CA LEU A 210 -14.44 20.89 -0.80
C LEU A 210 -14.56 19.55 -1.55
N TRP A 211 -15.43 19.46 -2.57
CA TRP A 211 -15.53 18.27 -3.41
C TRP A 211 -14.29 18.05 -4.26
N ILE A 212 -13.72 19.11 -4.83
CA ILE A 212 -12.45 19.07 -5.58
C ILE A 212 -11.33 18.60 -4.67
N GLY A 213 -11.21 19.14 -3.44
CA GLY A 213 -10.23 18.71 -2.44
C GLY A 213 -10.39 17.25 -2.03
N ALA A 214 -11.62 16.79 -1.77
CA ALA A 214 -11.90 15.40 -1.41
C ALA A 214 -11.58 14.41 -2.56
N ALA A 215 -11.91 14.77 -3.81
CA ALA A 215 -11.56 13.99 -4.99
C ALA A 215 -10.03 13.95 -5.19
N ALA A 216 -9.37 15.10 -5.05
CA ALA A 216 -7.91 15.22 -5.15
C ALA A 216 -7.22 14.37 -4.08
N TYR A 217 -7.70 14.41 -2.83
CA TYR A 217 -7.16 13.56 -1.75
C TYR A 217 -7.32 12.06 -2.05
N SER A 218 -8.48 11.65 -2.57
CA SER A 218 -8.70 10.25 -2.98
C SER A 218 -7.69 9.80 -4.04
N LEU A 219 -7.43 10.64 -5.05
CA LEU A 219 -6.45 10.36 -6.10
C LEU A 219 -5.01 10.45 -5.58
N GLN A 220 -4.69 11.46 -4.76
CA GLN A 220 -3.39 11.60 -4.11
C GLN A 220 -3.02 10.33 -3.34
N LEU A 221 -3.92 9.87 -2.46
CA LEU A 221 -3.72 8.67 -1.65
C LEU A 221 -3.48 7.43 -2.52
N PHE A 222 -4.23 7.29 -3.61
CA PHE A 222 -4.07 6.20 -4.56
C PHE A 222 -2.71 6.25 -5.28
N PHE A 223 -2.33 7.40 -5.83
CA PHE A 223 -1.09 7.51 -6.60
C PHE A 223 0.14 7.50 -5.72
N ASP A 224 0.08 8.04 -4.51
CA ASP A 224 1.15 7.97 -3.52
C ASP A 224 1.47 6.51 -3.16
N PHE A 225 0.46 5.75 -2.75
CA PHE A 225 0.67 4.39 -2.29
C PHE A 225 0.84 3.38 -3.43
N SER A 226 0.09 3.50 -4.51
CA SER A 226 0.31 2.63 -5.69
C SER A 226 1.64 2.96 -6.37
N GLY A 227 2.09 4.22 -6.33
CA GLY A 227 3.39 4.63 -6.83
C GLY A 227 4.53 3.95 -6.08
N TYR A 228 4.49 3.97 -4.75
CA TYR A 228 5.47 3.21 -3.94
C TYR A 228 5.41 1.71 -4.24
N SER A 229 4.20 1.13 -4.27
CA SER A 229 4.03 -0.29 -4.56
C SER A 229 4.61 -0.68 -5.92
N ASP A 230 4.41 0.16 -6.96
CA ASP A 230 4.99 -0.07 -8.29
C ASP A 230 6.52 0.04 -8.28
N MET A 231 7.08 1.01 -7.54
CA MET A 231 8.54 1.11 -7.37
C MET A 231 9.10 -0.13 -6.65
N ALA A 232 8.43 -0.58 -5.58
CA ALA A 232 8.85 -1.75 -4.82
C ALA A 232 8.79 -3.04 -5.66
N ILE A 233 7.69 -3.27 -6.39
CA ILE A 233 7.51 -4.41 -7.28
C ILE A 233 8.55 -4.37 -8.41
N GLY A 234 8.76 -3.19 -9.01
CA GLY A 234 9.74 -3.01 -10.08
C GLY A 234 11.17 -3.30 -9.63
N LEU A 235 11.59 -2.77 -8.48
CA LEU A 235 12.89 -3.06 -7.89
C LEU A 235 13.05 -4.54 -7.55
N ALA A 236 12.05 -5.14 -6.90
CA ALA A 236 12.07 -6.56 -6.60
C ALA A 236 12.22 -7.41 -7.87
N GLN A 237 11.51 -7.08 -8.95
CA GLN A 237 11.61 -7.76 -10.23
C GLN A 237 13.01 -7.63 -10.87
N MET A 238 13.64 -6.46 -10.80
CA MET A 238 15.02 -6.28 -11.23
C MET A 238 16.00 -7.18 -10.46
N LEU A 239 15.66 -7.52 -9.21
CA LEU A 239 16.48 -8.40 -8.36
C LEU A 239 16.12 -9.89 -8.49
N GLY A 240 15.14 -10.25 -9.34
CA GLY A 240 14.68 -11.62 -9.54
C GLY A 240 13.57 -12.08 -8.59
N PHE A 241 12.92 -11.15 -7.87
CA PHE A 241 11.80 -11.44 -6.98
C PHE A 241 10.49 -10.92 -7.57
N HIS A 242 9.44 -11.75 -7.57
CA HIS A 242 8.15 -11.41 -8.14
C HIS A 242 7.12 -11.16 -7.02
N LEU A 243 6.99 -9.90 -6.61
CA LEU A 243 5.98 -9.50 -5.62
C LEU A 243 4.60 -9.39 -6.28
N LYS A 244 3.54 -9.71 -5.51
CA LYS A 244 2.15 -9.61 -5.98
C LYS A 244 1.69 -8.16 -6.12
N GLU A 245 0.70 -7.97 -7.00
CA GLU A 245 0.04 -6.68 -7.19
C GLU A 245 -0.65 -6.23 -5.90
N ASN A 246 -0.52 -4.93 -5.59
CA ASN A 246 -1.15 -4.33 -4.42
C ASN A 246 -2.37 -3.46 -4.77
N PHE A 247 -2.46 -3.00 -6.02
CA PHE A 247 -3.57 -2.19 -6.54
C PHE A 247 -3.99 -2.61 -7.93
N LYS A 248 -5.32 -2.60 -8.20
CA LYS A 248 -5.89 -2.92 -9.52
C LYS A 248 -7.08 -2.02 -9.85
N TYR A 249 -6.82 -0.74 -10.23
CA TYR A 249 -7.85 0.25 -10.58
C TYR A 249 -9.00 0.30 -9.57
N PRO A 250 -8.75 0.66 -8.31
CA PRO A 250 -9.75 0.55 -7.24
C PRO A 250 -10.97 1.44 -7.46
N TYR A 251 -10.82 2.60 -8.09
CA TYR A 251 -11.95 3.49 -8.39
C TYR A 251 -12.80 3.05 -9.59
N CYS A 252 -12.42 1.96 -10.28
CA CYS A 252 -13.25 1.27 -11.25
C CYS A 252 -14.14 0.17 -10.63
N CYS A 253 -14.21 0.10 -9.31
CA CYS A 253 -14.99 -0.90 -8.58
C CYS A 253 -16.50 -0.78 -8.85
N LYS A 254 -17.22 -1.90 -8.62
CA LYS A 254 -18.66 -1.99 -8.76
C LYS A 254 -19.40 -2.01 -7.41
N SER A 255 -18.65 -2.18 -6.31
CA SER A 255 -19.16 -2.28 -4.95
C SER A 255 -18.02 -2.05 -3.94
N VAL A 256 -18.33 -1.85 -2.67
CA VAL A 256 -17.32 -1.74 -1.58
C VAL A 256 -16.51 -3.04 -1.46
N THR A 257 -17.15 -4.18 -1.61
CA THR A 257 -16.47 -5.48 -1.65
C THR A 257 -15.47 -5.56 -2.81
N ASP A 258 -15.83 -5.08 -4.01
CA ASP A 258 -14.95 -5.05 -5.18
C ASP A 258 -13.82 -4.02 -5.01
N PHE A 259 -14.10 -2.87 -4.34
CA PHE A 259 -13.09 -1.87 -4.00
C PHE A 259 -11.95 -2.49 -3.18
N TRP A 260 -12.25 -3.21 -2.09
CA TRP A 260 -11.25 -3.84 -1.22
C TRP A 260 -10.52 -5.03 -1.85
N ARG A 261 -11.05 -5.61 -2.93
CA ARG A 261 -10.33 -6.58 -3.76
C ARG A 261 -9.32 -5.95 -4.71
N ARG A 262 -9.34 -4.61 -4.83
CA ARG A 262 -8.52 -3.83 -5.75
C ARG A 262 -7.61 -2.82 -5.04
N TRP A 263 -7.93 -2.48 -3.81
CA TRP A 263 -7.19 -1.57 -2.93
C TRP A 263 -6.40 -2.34 -1.90
N HIS A 264 -5.07 -2.07 -1.78
CA HIS A 264 -4.17 -2.66 -0.80
C HIS A 264 -4.40 -4.17 -0.64
N ILE A 265 -4.31 -4.89 -1.76
CA ILE A 265 -4.69 -6.30 -1.90
C ILE A 265 -3.96 -7.16 -0.89
N SER A 266 -2.64 -6.92 -0.70
CA SER A 266 -1.80 -7.68 0.23
C SER A 266 -2.27 -7.59 1.68
N LEU A 267 -2.74 -6.40 2.13
CA LEU A 267 -3.30 -6.21 3.47
C LEU A 267 -4.66 -6.92 3.61
N SER A 268 -5.53 -6.77 2.61
CA SER A 268 -6.85 -7.41 2.60
C SER A 268 -6.74 -8.94 2.65
N GLU A 269 -5.78 -9.50 1.90
CA GLU A 269 -5.46 -10.93 1.95
C GLU A 269 -4.86 -11.34 3.29
N TRP A 270 -4.01 -10.50 3.89
CA TRP A 270 -3.43 -10.76 5.20
C TRP A 270 -4.51 -10.86 6.28
N PHE A 271 -5.41 -9.88 6.38
CA PHE A 271 -6.52 -9.91 7.34
C PHE A 271 -7.48 -11.07 7.09
N ARG A 272 -7.75 -11.41 5.81
CA ARG A 272 -8.54 -12.59 5.46
C ARG A 272 -7.92 -13.87 6.00
N ASP A 273 -6.62 -14.09 5.74
CA ASP A 273 -5.96 -15.36 5.96
C ASP A 273 -5.55 -15.59 7.42
N TYR A 274 -5.20 -14.51 8.15
CA TYR A 274 -4.66 -14.63 9.51
C TYR A 274 -5.60 -14.10 10.62
N VAL A 275 -6.69 -13.44 10.25
CA VAL A 275 -7.71 -12.98 11.20
C VAL A 275 -9.09 -13.58 10.89
N TYR A 276 -9.63 -13.28 9.69
CA TYR A 276 -11.00 -13.64 9.36
C TYR A 276 -11.22 -15.15 9.27
N ILE A 277 -10.36 -15.89 8.57
CA ILE A 277 -10.46 -17.34 8.42
C ILE A 277 -10.24 -18.07 9.77
N PRO A 278 -9.22 -17.76 10.59
CA PRO A 278 -9.06 -18.36 11.91
C PRO A 278 -10.24 -18.13 12.86
N LEU A 279 -10.93 -16.97 12.79
CA LEU A 279 -12.15 -16.72 13.56
C LEU A 279 -13.37 -17.53 13.07
N GLY A 280 -13.22 -18.33 12.00
CA GLY A 280 -14.25 -19.19 11.41
C GLY A 280 -14.73 -18.74 10.03
N GLY A 281 -14.29 -17.60 9.55
CA GLY A 281 -14.60 -17.09 8.20
C GLY A 281 -16.09 -17.02 7.89
N SER A 282 -16.45 -17.38 6.66
CA SER A 282 -17.84 -17.38 6.18
C SER A 282 -18.62 -18.68 6.45
N ARG A 283 -17.98 -19.69 7.01
CA ARG A 283 -18.57 -21.03 7.23
C ARG A 283 -19.37 -21.14 8.53
N ARG A 284 -19.47 -20.06 9.31
CA ARG A 284 -20.19 -20.00 10.58
C ARG A 284 -21.56 -19.33 10.39
N SER A 285 -22.36 -19.24 11.46
CA SER A 285 -23.65 -18.53 11.47
C SER A 285 -23.49 -17.07 11.02
N VAL A 286 -24.60 -16.46 10.57
CA VAL A 286 -24.63 -15.06 10.13
C VAL A 286 -24.11 -14.12 11.22
N CYS A 287 -24.57 -14.28 12.46
CA CYS A 287 -24.13 -13.46 13.59
C CYS A 287 -22.62 -13.58 13.81
N ARG A 288 -22.05 -14.78 13.82
CA ARG A 288 -20.62 -14.99 13.95
C ARG A 288 -19.83 -14.40 12.80
N ASN A 289 -20.36 -14.46 11.57
CA ASN A 289 -19.73 -13.86 10.41
C ASN A 289 -19.68 -12.32 10.52
N ILE A 290 -20.76 -11.69 10.99
CA ILE A 290 -20.82 -10.24 11.24
C ILE A 290 -19.78 -9.86 12.30
N LEU A 291 -19.67 -10.61 13.42
CA LEU A 291 -18.66 -10.37 14.45
C LEU A 291 -17.22 -10.55 13.92
N ASN A 292 -16.99 -11.53 13.04
CA ASN A 292 -15.68 -11.71 12.41
C ASN A 292 -15.31 -10.51 11.51
N LEU A 293 -16.26 -9.99 10.74
CA LEU A 293 -16.07 -8.78 9.93
C LEU A 293 -15.82 -7.55 10.82
N LEU A 294 -16.58 -7.40 11.91
CA LEU A 294 -16.40 -6.30 12.86
C LEU A 294 -14.99 -6.32 13.46
N ALA A 295 -14.53 -7.51 13.90
CA ALA A 295 -13.18 -7.65 14.45
C ALA A 295 -12.11 -7.23 13.43
N VAL A 296 -12.22 -7.67 12.17
CA VAL A 296 -11.28 -7.29 11.10
C VAL A 296 -11.24 -5.77 10.92
N TRP A 297 -12.41 -5.11 10.84
CA TRP A 297 -12.47 -3.69 10.54
C TRP A 297 -12.08 -2.78 11.72
N ILE A 298 -12.36 -3.20 12.95
CA ILE A 298 -11.86 -2.52 14.14
C ILE A 298 -10.33 -2.64 14.20
N LEU A 299 -9.77 -3.83 13.99
CA LEU A 299 -8.32 -4.04 13.98
C LEU A 299 -7.65 -3.24 12.84
N THR A 300 -8.27 -3.19 11.66
CA THR A 300 -7.78 -2.38 10.54
C THR A 300 -7.77 -0.89 10.88
N GLY A 301 -8.83 -0.39 11.51
CA GLY A 301 -8.91 1.01 11.97
C GLY A 301 -7.82 1.34 13.00
N ILE A 302 -7.66 0.51 14.04
CA ILE A 302 -6.61 0.66 15.08
C ILE A 302 -5.21 0.58 14.46
N TRP A 303 -5.03 -0.27 13.45
CA TRP A 303 -3.76 -0.38 12.74
C TRP A 303 -3.41 0.91 11.97
N HIS A 304 -4.38 1.56 11.35
CA HIS A 304 -4.14 2.82 10.63
C HIS A 304 -3.79 3.99 11.54
N GLY A 305 -4.34 4.09 12.74
CA GLY A 305 -4.02 5.21 13.63
C GLY A 305 -4.66 5.12 15.02
N THR A 306 -4.22 6.03 15.90
CA THR A 306 -4.67 6.09 17.31
C THR A 306 -5.95 6.90 17.47
N GLY A 307 -6.39 7.66 16.46
CA GLY A 307 -7.57 8.51 16.50
C GLY A 307 -8.87 7.77 16.26
N LEU A 308 -9.96 8.23 16.89
CA LEU A 308 -11.31 7.70 16.67
C LEU A 308 -11.78 7.80 15.21
N ALA A 309 -11.21 8.72 14.42
CA ALA A 309 -11.50 8.86 13.00
C ALA A 309 -11.18 7.58 12.22
N PHE A 310 -10.06 6.91 12.53
CA PHE A 310 -9.68 5.66 11.88
C PHE A 310 -10.59 4.49 12.26
N VAL A 311 -11.05 4.44 13.51
CA VAL A 311 -12.03 3.43 13.95
C VAL A 311 -13.38 3.67 13.26
N ALA A 312 -13.85 4.93 13.20
CA ALA A 312 -15.06 5.29 12.49
C ALA A 312 -14.98 4.97 11.00
N TRP A 313 -13.83 5.26 10.36
CA TRP A 313 -13.52 4.88 8.99
C TRP A 313 -13.65 3.36 8.76
N GLY A 314 -13.09 2.55 9.66
CA GLY A 314 -13.24 1.10 9.60
C GLY A 314 -14.68 0.63 9.79
N LEU A 315 -15.42 1.23 10.72
CA LEU A 315 -16.82 0.90 10.98
C LEU A 315 -17.73 1.22 9.79
N VAL A 316 -17.50 2.31 9.05
CA VAL A 316 -18.24 2.61 7.81
C VAL A 316 -18.08 1.47 6.81
N TYR A 317 -16.86 1.00 6.58
CA TYR A 317 -16.63 -0.14 5.69
C TYR A 317 -17.22 -1.45 6.21
N PHE A 318 -17.15 -1.69 7.51
CA PHE A 318 -17.84 -2.82 8.14
C PHE A 318 -19.33 -2.81 7.82
N PHE A 319 -20.02 -1.69 8.08
CA PHE A 319 -21.46 -1.57 7.81
C PHE A 319 -21.79 -1.74 6.32
N MET A 320 -21.01 -1.15 5.44
CA MET A 320 -21.20 -1.28 4.00
C MET A 320 -21.02 -2.72 3.51
N LEU A 321 -20.03 -3.45 4.02
CA LEU A 321 -19.81 -4.85 3.65
C LEU A 321 -20.89 -5.78 4.18
N VAL A 322 -21.41 -5.54 5.39
CA VAL A 322 -22.57 -6.27 5.94
C VAL A 322 -23.81 -5.98 5.10
N LEU A 323 -24.06 -4.71 4.77
CA LEU A 323 -25.16 -4.28 3.91
C LEU A 323 -25.10 -4.94 2.51
N GLU A 324 -23.92 -4.90 1.86
CA GLU A 324 -23.71 -5.56 0.55
C GLU A 324 -23.93 -7.07 0.61
N ARG A 325 -23.47 -7.70 1.69
CA ARG A 325 -23.50 -9.16 1.80
C ARG A 325 -24.90 -9.70 2.06
N TYR A 326 -25.65 -9.05 2.94
CA TYR A 326 -26.91 -9.60 3.44
C TYR A 326 -28.15 -8.92 2.89
N VAL A 327 -28.08 -7.65 2.47
CA VAL A 327 -29.22 -6.86 2.03
C VAL A 327 -29.16 -6.59 0.53
N ILE A 328 -28.22 -5.79 0.06
CA ILE A 328 -28.17 -5.26 -1.31
C ILE A 328 -27.80 -6.32 -2.35
N LYS A 329 -26.80 -7.16 -2.05
CA LYS A 329 -26.26 -8.21 -2.93
C LYS A 329 -25.95 -7.67 -4.34
N PRO A 330 -24.93 -6.79 -4.50
CA PRO A 330 -24.67 -6.04 -5.73
C PRO A 330 -24.59 -6.90 -7.00
N GLN A 331 -24.20 -8.16 -6.87
CA GLN A 331 -24.10 -9.11 -7.99
C GLN A 331 -25.46 -9.52 -8.57
N ARG A 332 -26.56 -9.28 -7.83
CA ARG A 332 -27.94 -9.62 -8.22
C ARG A 332 -28.74 -8.41 -8.72
N LEU A 333 -28.16 -7.21 -8.68
CA LEU A 333 -28.81 -5.99 -9.12
C LEU A 333 -28.89 -5.94 -10.65
N GLY A 334 -30.05 -5.50 -11.17
CA GLY A 334 -30.20 -5.16 -12.58
C GLY A 334 -29.28 -3.97 -12.96
N LYS A 335 -28.97 -3.83 -14.26
CA LYS A 335 -28.03 -2.82 -14.78
C LYS A 335 -28.23 -1.40 -14.22
N PRO A 336 -29.45 -0.81 -14.15
CA PRO A 336 -29.64 0.55 -13.66
C PRO A 336 -29.33 0.66 -12.16
N LEU A 337 -29.82 -0.28 -11.33
CA LEU A 337 -29.51 -0.30 -9.89
C LEU A 337 -28.04 -0.56 -9.60
N ALA A 338 -27.37 -1.39 -10.40
CA ALA A 338 -25.93 -1.63 -10.28
C ALA A 338 -25.14 -0.35 -10.61
N ALA A 339 -25.58 0.46 -11.58
CA ALA A 339 -24.96 1.76 -11.87
C ALA A 339 -25.13 2.75 -10.71
N VAL A 340 -26.34 2.84 -10.14
CA VAL A 340 -26.61 3.66 -8.95
C VAL A 340 -25.73 3.20 -7.78
N TRP A 341 -25.68 1.88 -7.51
CA TRP A 341 -24.85 1.34 -6.42
C TRP A 341 -23.36 1.63 -6.59
N ARG A 342 -22.87 1.64 -7.83
CA ARG A 342 -21.50 2.04 -8.13
C ARG A 342 -21.25 3.51 -7.76
N VAL A 343 -22.15 4.43 -8.09
CA VAL A 343 -22.05 5.84 -7.69
C VAL A 343 -22.05 5.96 -6.16
N VAL A 344 -23.00 5.31 -5.48
CA VAL A 344 -23.05 5.27 -4.01
C VAL A 344 -21.74 4.74 -3.43
N THR A 345 -21.18 3.68 -4.00
CA THR A 345 -19.88 3.13 -3.55
C THR A 345 -18.76 4.17 -3.66
N LEU A 346 -18.65 4.87 -4.80
CA LEU A 346 -17.62 5.89 -5.00
C LEU A 346 -17.79 7.08 -4.04
N LEU A 347 -19.04 7.51 -3.80
CA LEU A 347 -19.33 8.55 -2.82
C LEU A 347 -18.96 8.12 -1.41
N VAL A 348 -19.34 6.91 -0.99
CA VAL A 348 -18.96 6.37 0.33
C VAL A 348 -17.45 6.29 0.48
N VAL A 349 -16.74 5.81 -0.54
CA VAL A 349 -15.26 5.75 -0.53
C VAL A 349 -14.67 7.15 -0.40
N ASN A 350 -15.17 8.13 -1.15
CA ASN A 350 -14.67 9.51 -1.11
C ASN A 350 -14.92 10.16 0.27
N PHE A 351 -16.15 10.11 0.80
CA PHE A 351 -16.46 10.61 2.15
C PHE A 351 -15.62 9.90 3.22
N ASN A 352 -15.41 8.61 3.08
CA ASN A 352 -14.63 7.84 4.03
C ASN A 352 -13.13 8.18 3.98
N TRP A 353 -12.59 8.55 2.80
CA TRP A 353 -11.25 9.12 2.68
C TRP A 353 -11.13 10.49 3.35
N VAL A 354 -12.18 11.31 3.32
CA VAL A 354 -12.21 12.57 4.09
C VAL A 354 -12.10 12.28 5.60
N LEU A 355 -12.81 11.29 6.13
CA LEU A 355 -12.65 10.90 7.53
C LEU A 355 -11.22 10.45 7.84
N PHE A 356 -10.62 9.68 6.93
CA PHE A 356 -9.24 9.18 7.06
C PHE A 356 -8.19 10.29 7.04
N SER A 357 -8.42 11.39 6.29
CA SER A 357 -7.47 12.51 6.15
C SER A 357 -7.36 13.40 7.39
N HIS A 358 -8.30 13.30 8.33
CA HIS A 358 -8.38 14.19 9.47
C HIS A 358 -7.92 13.52 10.78
N SER A 359 -7.17 14.26 11.59
CA SER A 359 -6.69 13.78 12.90
C SER A 359 -7.81 13.54 13.91
N SER A 360 -8.95 14.25 13.78
CA SER A 360 -10.10 14.08 14.66
C SER A 360 -11.37 13.75 13.88
N LEU A 361 -12.19 12.84 14.46
CA LEU A 361 -13.49 12.48 13.92
C LEU A 361 -14.40 13.71 13.73
N ARG A 362 -14.37 14.65 14.68
CA ARG A 362 -15.18 15.88 14.59
C ARG A 362 -14.79 16.75 13.39
N ALA A 363 -13.49 16.88 13.11
CA ALA A 363 -13.02 17.65 11.94
C ALA A 363 -13.44 16.99 10.64
N GLY A 364 -13.26 15.67 10.50
CA GLY A 364 -13.70 14.94 9.31
C GLY A 364 -15.21 15.01 9.08
N LEU A 365 -16.02 14.86 10.15
CA LEU A 365 -17.48 14.98 10.05
C LEU A 365 -17.92 16.41 9.67
N ARG A 366 -17.26 17.44 10.20
CA ARG A 366 -17.52 18.84 9.81
C ARG A 366 -17.20 19.08 8.33
N TYR A 367 -16.08 18.55 7.84
CA TYR A 367 -15.73 18.64 6.43
C TYR A 367 -16.82 17.97 5.57
N CYS A 368 -17.24 16.74 5.91
CA CYS A 368 -18.33 16.04 5.22
C CYS A 368 -19.66 16.82 5.24
N ALA A 369 -20.02 17.42 6.39
CA ALA A 369 -21.23 18.22 6.51
C ALA A 369 -21.19 19.49 5.66
N ARG A 370 -20.01 20.11 5.52
CA ARG A 370 -19.79 21.25 4.60
C ARG A 370 -19.88 20.86 3.13
N MET A 371 -19.35 19.69 2.75
CA MET A 371 -19.48 19.19 1.36
C MET A 371 -20.93 19.06 0.88
N VAL A 372 -21.88 18.90 1.82
CA VAL A 372 -23.33 18.81 1.49
C VAL A 372 -24.09 20.09 1.85
N GLY A 373 -23.39 21.17 2.23
CA GLY A 373 -23.99 22.48 2.53
C GLY A 373 -24.76 22.55 3.84
N VAL A 374 -24.68 21.55 4.72
CA VAL A 374 -25.43 21.51 5.99
C VAL A 374 -24.75 22.31 7.10
N TYR A 375 -23.44 22.51 7.04
CA TYR A 375 -22.68 23.21 8.07
C TYR A 375 -21.70 24.23 7.44
N GLY A 376 -21.71 25.48 7.95
CA GLY A 376 -20.76 26.52 7.53
C GLY A 376 -20.79 26.78 6.02
N PHE A 377 -21.98 26.92 5.45
CA PHE A 377 -22.18 27.13 4.02
C PHE A 377 -21.66 28.50 3.60
N THR A 378 -20.71 28.54 2.69
CA THR A 378 -20.05 29.76 2.14
C THR A 378 -20.41 30.01 0.66
N GLY A 379 -21.27 29.17 0.08
CA GLY A 379 -21.67 29.20 -1.33
C GLY A 379 -21.38 27.88 -2.04
N TRP A 380 -22.07 27.66 -3.17
CA TRP A 380 -21.88 26.45 -3.98
C TRP A 380 -20.58 26.47 -4.75
N ALA A 381 -20.18 27.66 -5.26
CA ALA A 381 -18.93 27.88 -5.97
C ALA A 381 -18.50 29.35 -5.81
N ASN A 382 -17.21 29.61 -6.00
CA ASN A 382 -16.64 30.95 -5.97
C ASN A 382 -15.49 31.11 -6.99
N VAL A 383 -14.92 32.32 -7.08
CA VAL A 383 -13.83 32.61 -8.02
C VAL A 383 -12.55 31.83 -7.69
N THR A 384 -12.33 31.49 -6.41
CA THR A 384 -11.17 30.69 -5.96
C THR A 384 -11.20 29.30 -6.59
N ASP A 385 -12.40 28.72 -6.80
CA ASP A 385 -12.54 27.39 -7.42
C ASP A 385 -12.01 27.38 -8.87
N ILE A 386 -12.24 28.49 -9.62
CA ILE A 386 -11.73 28.65 -10.99
C ILE A 386 -10.21 28.72 -10.96
N ARG A 387 -9.63 29.44 -9.99
CA ARG A 387 -8.17 29.53 -9.81
C ARG A 387 -7.58 28.14 -9.53
N ILE A 388 -8.15 27.40 -8.59
CA ILE A 388 -7.71 26.04 -8.23
C ILE A 388 -7.78 25.11 -9.46
N LEU A 389 -8.86 25.16 -10.22
CA LEU A 389 -9.00 24.34 -11.43
C LEU A 389 -8.06 24.76 -12.56
N ARG A 390 -7.75 26.05 -12.69
CA ARG A 390 -6.78 26.55 -13.67
C ARG A 390 -5.36 26.08 -13.33
N GLU A 391 -4.99 26.04 -12.06
CA GLU A 391 -3.66 25.69 -11.59
C GLU A 391 -3.46 24.16 -11.54
N TYR A 392 -4.41 23.45 -10.94
CA TYR A 392 -4.27 22.00 -10.67
C TYR A 392 -5.18 21.09 -11.51
N GLY A 393 -6.08 21.64 -12.32
CA GLY A 393 -7.09 20.87 -13.05
C GLY A 393 -6.49 19.83 -14.00
N VAL A 394 -5.32 20.11 -14.58
CA VAL A 394 -4.60 19.15 -15.43
C VAL A 394 -4.19 17.90 -14.64
N TYR A 395 -3.70 18.05 -13.41
CA TYR A 395 -3.30 16.91 -12.56
C TYR A 395 -4.53 16.12 -12.06
N LEU A 396 -5.63 16.83 -11.78
CA LEU A 396 -6.90 16.18 -11.42
C LEU A 396 -7.43 15.35 -12.60
N LEU A 397 -7.44 15.90 -13.81
CA LEU A 397 -7.85 15.20 -15.03
C LEU A 397 -6.97 13.99 -15.32
N LEU A 398 -5.66 14.16 -15.31
CA LEU A 398 -4.70 13.08 -15.48
C LEU A 398 -4.87 12.00 -14.39
N GLY A 399 -5.08 12.43 -13.14
CA GLY A 399 -5.37 11.53 -12.03
C GLY A 399 -6.63 10.69 -12.28
N ILE A 400 -7.72 11.28 -12.74
CA ILE A 400 -8.94 10.55 -13.09
C ILE A 400 -8.66 9.54 -14.22
N VAL A 401 -8.02 9.97 -15.30
CA VAL A 401 -7.72 9.12 -16.47
C VAL A 401 -6.82 7.94 -16.09
N PHE A 402 -5.72 8.20 -15.37
CA PHE A 402 -4.77 7.13 -14.99
C PHE A 402 -5.22 6.30 -13.78
N SER A 403 -6.29 6.68 -13.08
CA SER A 403 -6.97 5.80 -12.11
C SER A 403 -7.82 4.72 -12.78
N MET A 404 -8.02 4.80 -14.11
CA MET A 404 -8.73 3.84 -14.95
C MET A 404 -7.75 3.04 -15.83
N PRO A 405 -8.14 1.87 -16.39
CA PRO A 405 -7.29 1.06 -17.27
C PRO A 405 -7.17 1.66 -18.69
N ALA A 406 -7.06 3.02 -18.80
CA ALA A 406 -7.00 3.71 -20.08
C ALA A 406 -5.73 3.36 -20.88
N ALA A 407 -4.58 3.33 -20.19
CA ALA A 407 -3.32 2.97 -20.82
C ALA A 407 -3.29 1.53 -21.34
N GLU A 408 -3.87 0.57 -20.59
CA GLU A 408 -4.00 -0.83 -21.02
C GLU A 408 -4.92 -0.96 -22.24
N ALA A 409 -6.04 -0.22 -22.25
CA ALA A 409 -7.00 -0.22 -23.36
C ALA A 409 -6.36 0.35 -24.66
N VAL A 410 -5.58 1.44 -24.54
CA VAL A 410 -4.83 2.01 -25.67
C VAL A 410 -3.76 1.03 -26.17
N ARG A 411 -2.98 0.48 -25.25
CA ARG A 411 -1.95 -0.51 -25.59
C ARG A 411 -2.54 -1.72 -26.31
N GLY A 412 -3.64 -2.30 -25.79
CA GLY A 412 -4.29 -3.45 -26.40
C GLY A 412 -4.86 -3.16 -27.81
N LYS A 413 -5.19 -1.90 -28.13
CA LYS A 413 -5.54 -1.49 -29.49
C LYS A 413 -4.30 -1.38 -30.39
N LEU A 414 -3.20 -0.80 -29.90
CA LEU A 414 -1.97 -0.62 -30.64
C LEU A 414 -1.30 -1.98 -30.97
N GLU A 415 -1.35 -2.93 -30.06
CA GLU A 415 -0.78 -4.28 -30.27
C GLU A 415 -1.40 -5.02 -31.47
N LYS A 416 -2.63 -4.68 -31.85
CA LYS A 416 -3.36 -5.35 -32.95
C LYS A 416 -2.96 -4.90 -34.35
N THR A 417 -2.16 -3.87 -34.51
CA THR A 417 -1.77 -3.31 -35.80
C THR A 417 -0.25 -3.18 -35.95
N LEU A 418 0.30 -3.41 -37.14
CA LEU A 418 1.74 -3.26 -37.40
C LEU A 418 2.27 -1.84 -37.09
N PRO A 419 1.61 -0.75 -37.51
CA PRO A 419 2.00 0.60 -37.10
C PRO A 419 1.96 0.78 -35.57
N GLY A 420 0.92 0.26 -34.90
CA GLY A 420 0.79 0.32 -33.44
C GLY A 420 1.92 -0.41 -32.73
N GLN A 421 2.34 -1.58 -33.21
CA GLN A 421 3.49 -2.31 -32.64
C GLN A 421 4.81 -1.52 -32.80
N ARG A 422 4.99 -0.77 -33.90
CA ARG A 422 6.15 0.14 -34.07
C ARG A 422 6.10 1.29 -33.06
N VAL A 423 4.92 1.88 -32.86
CA VAL A 423 4.70 2.92 -31.83
C VAL A 423 5.07 2.38 -30.44
N LEU A 424 4.61 1.18 -30.08
CA LEU A 424 4.93 0.56 -28.79
C LEU A 424 6.43 0.30 -28.60
N LYS A 425 7.15 -0.04 -29.68
CA LYS A 425 8.58 -0.35 -29.62
C LYS A 425 9.49 0.89 -29.60
N ILE A 426 9.08 1.99 -30.23
CA ILE A 426 9.93 3.18 -30.43
C ILE A 426 9.40 4.37 -29.62
N VAL A 427 8.13 4.74 -29.80
CA VAL A 427 7.59 5.96 -29.20
C VAL A 427 7.37 5.80 -27.70
N VAL A 428 6.85 4.64 -27.26
CA VAL A 428 6.55 4.41 -25.86
C VAL A 428 7.79 4.46 -24.95
N PRO A 429 8.94 3.84 -25.27
CA PRO A 429 10.15 4.00 -24.46
C PRO A 429 10.65 5.45 -24.36
N VAL A 430 10.60 6.20 -25.48
CA VAL A 430 10.97 7.63 -25.49
C VAL A 430 10.02 8.45 -24.63
N ALA A 431 8.72 8.19 -24.73
CA ALA A 431 7.72 8.86 -23.89
C ALA A 431 7.90 8.54 -22.40
N TYR A 432 8.23 7.27 -22.05
CA TYR A 432 8.56 6.91 -20.67
C TYR A 432 9.76 7.69 -20.13
N LEU A 433 10.82 7.83 -20.92
CA LEU A 433 12.00 8.61 -20.56
C LEU A 433 11.64 10.09 -20.36
N ALA A 434 10.90 10.67 -21.30
CA ALA A 434 10.46 12.07 -21.21
C ALA A 434 9.61 12.33 -19.97
N VAL A 435 8.62 11.46 -19.67
CA VAL A 435 7.77 11.58 -18.48
C VAL A 435 8.56 11.36 -17.20
N PHE A 436 9.55 10.45 -17.21
CA PHE A 436 10.44 10.25 -16.07
C PHE A 436 11.30 11.49 -15.79
N LEU A 437 11.89 12.11 -16.84
CA LEU A 437 12.67 13.34 -16.70
C LEU A 437 11.79 14.50 -16.22
N TRP A 438 10.54 14.57 -16.69
CA TRP A 438 9.57 15.55 -16.16
C TRP A 438 9.29 15.31 -14.66
N GLY A 439 9.01 14.05 -14.23
CA GLY A 439 8.87 13.71 -12.82
C GLY A 439 10.12 14.05 -12.00
N LEU A 440 11.30 13.85 -12.58
CA LEU A 440 12.58 14.16 -11.94
C LEU A 440 12.75 15.68 -11.71
N SER A 441 12.26 16.53 -12.63
CA SER A 441 12.33 17.99 -12.47
C SER A 441 11.58 18.48 -11.23
N PHE A 442 10.44 17.86 -10.87
CA PHE A 442 9.74 18.18 -9.62
C PHE A 442 10.56 17.86 -8.37
N VAL A 443 11.27 16.72 -8.39
CA VAL A 443 12.13 16.32 -7.26
C VAL A 443 13.33 17.28 -7.12
N LEU A 444 13.92 17.71 -8.23
CA LEU A 444 15.03 18.67 -8.26
C LEU A 444 14.61 20.07 -7.77
N LEU A 445 13.38 20.48 -8.04
CA LEU A 445 12.80 21.75 -7.58
C LEU A 445 12.34 21.70 -6.10
N GLY A 446 12.49 20.57 -5.42
CA GLY A 446 12.09 20.43 -4.02
C GLY A 446 10.58 20.18 -3.80
N PHE A 447 9.81 20.00 -4.84
CA PHE A 447 8.37 19.63 -4.76
C PHE A 447 8.17 18.14 -4.43
N HIS A 448 8.90 17.64 -3.44
CA HIS A 448 8.82 16.23 -3.05
C HIS A 448 8.29 16.12 -1.63
N ASN A 449 7.11 15.52 -1.48
CA ASN A 449 6.52 15.22 -0.18
C ASN A 449 6.92 13.81 0.28
N PRO A 450 7.09 13.58 1.60
CA PRO A 450 7.20 12.23 2.15
C PRO A 450 6.00 11.38 1.72
N PHE A 451 6.18 10.08 1.63
CA PHE A 451 5.05 9.18 1.38
C PHE A 451 4.09 9.22 2.57
N MET A 452 2.78 9.32 2.27
CA MET A 452 1.74 9.46 3.30
C MET A 452 1.74 8.29 4.28
N TYR A 453 1.90 7.05 3.80
CA TYR A 453 1.93 5.86 4.64
C TYR A 453 3.26 5.62 5.37
N GLN A 454 4.30 6.39 5.12
CA GLN A 454 5.56 6.30 5.86
C GLN A 454 5.40 6.76 7.32
N GLN A 455 4.34 7.50 7.61
CA GLN A 455 4.03 8.05 8.93
C GLN A 455 3.07 7.18 9.76
N PHE A 456 2.60 6.02 9.22
CA PHE A 456 1.64 5.13 9.88
C PHE A 456 2.29 3.93 10.56
#